data_476d6d3f4fb68d4dd423e335aae275f8
#
_entry.id   476d6d3f4fb68d4dd423e335aae275f8
#
_cell.length_a   1.000
_cell.length_b   1.000
_cell.length_c   1.000
_cell.angle_alpha   90.00
_cell.angle_beta   90.00
_cell.angle_gamma   90.00
#
_symmetry.space_group_name_H-M   'P 1'
#
loop_
_entity.id
_entity.type
_entity.pdbx_description
1 polymer ?
#
loop_
_entity_poly.entity_id
_entity_poly.type
_entity_poly.pdbx_seq_one_letter_code
_entity_poly.pdbx_strand_id
1 'polypeptide(L)'
;MIDIFDLYMKVIDKVGLFYFIKCMIIALGIILIYIRVFKNFSDAKNQKNNKKKEVKSIVETASMSSFFIIIWLVVVFKIGTFNYQNIFLDIFFLFIYAIGIIFNLLGRHYLGHNWGNNVVIYNDHTFVNNGVYKVVRHPLYASIIWMIYSVGVLFQNYLVIILNTFVFIPFMYYRAKQEEKELVKVFKEYKEYKKNTGMFFPKIFKSRGVD
;
A
#
# COMPACT_ATOMS: atom_id res chain seq x y z
N MET A 1 5.51 -22.27 35.88
CA MET A 1 5.92 -21.20 34.96
C MET A 1 6.22 -21.86 33.62
N ILE A 2 5.37 -21.67 32.59
CA ILE A 2 5.63 -22.26 31.27
C ILE A 2 6.83 -21.49 30.72
N ASP A 3 7.90 -22.23 30.39
CA ASP A 3 9.06 -21.61 29.76
C ASP A 3 8.66 -21.00 28.40
N ILE A 4 9.05 -19.76 28.16
CA ILE A 4 8.78 -19.06 26.91
C ILE A 4 9.31 -19.85 25.71
N PHE A 5 10.43 -20.57 25.90
CA PHE A 5 11.01 -21.43 24.89
C PHE A 5 10.11 -22.66 24.58
N ASP A 6 9.56 -23.30 25.62
CA ASP A 6 8.62 -24.42 25.45
C ASP A 6 7.32 -23.99 24.75
N LEU A 7 6.83 -22.78 25.06
CA LEU A 7 5.68 -22.21 24.36
C LEU A 7 6.01 -21.94 22.89
N TYR A 8 7.18 -21.39 22.59
CA TYR A 8 7.67 -21.14 21.25
C TYR A 8 7.81 -22.42 20.43
N MET A 9 8.43 -23.47 20.97
CA MET A 9 8.56 -24.78 20.32
C MET A 9 7.20 -25.42 20.05
N LYS A 10 6.27 -25.39 20.99
CA LYS A 10 4.89 -25.87 20.78
C LYS A 10 4.14 -25.12 19.68
N VAL A 11 4.38 -23.81 19.51
CA VAL A 11 3.78 -23.01 18.44
C VAL A 11 4.36 -23.44 17.09
N ILE A 12 5.67 -23.61 16.97
CA ILE A 12 6.33 -24.07 15.76
C ILE A 12 5.84 -25.47 15.35
N ASP A 13 5.81 -26.41 16.28
CA ASP A 13 5.34 -27.78 16.02
C ASP A 13 3.87 -27.82 15.58
N LYS A 14 3.04 -26.97 16.16
CA LYS A 14 1.59 -26.96 15.92
C LYS A 14 1.16 -26.24 14.64
N VAL A 15 1.91 -25.20 14.23
CA VAL A 15 1.52 -24.31 13.13
C VAL A 15 2.41 -24.49 11.90
N GLY A 16 3.53 -25.18 12.06
CA GLY A 16 4.57 -25.34 11.04
C GLY A 16 5.48 -24.12 10.93
N LEU A 17 6.77 -24.37 10.85
CA LEU A 17 7.81 -23.33 10.76
C LEU A 17 7.55 -22.32 9.64
N PHE A 18 7.11 -22.81 8.49
CA PHE A 18 6.85 -21.94 7.32
C PHE A 18 5.69 -20.95 7.58
N TYR A 19 4.60 -21.43 8.21
CA TYR A 19 3.48 -20.56 8.57
C TYR A 19 3.90 -19.50 9.58
N PHE A 20 4.71 -19.86 10.56
CA PHE A 20 5.27 -18.92 11.52
C PHE A 20 6.13 -17.84 10.83
N ILE A 21 7.05 -18.25 9.94
CA ILE A 21 7.91 -17.33 9.20
C ILE A 21 7.08 -16.33 8.35
N LYS A 22 6.05 -16.81 7.65
CA LYS A 22 5.20 -15.91 6.85
C LYS A 22 4.44 -14.91 7.72
N CYS A 23 3.93 -15.32 8.88
CA CYS A 23 3.29 -14.40 9.83
C CYS A 23 4.27 -13.35 10.36
N MET A 24 5.50 -13.74 10.68
CA MET A 24 6.55 -12.81 11.13
C MET A 24 6.93 -11.79 10.05
N ILE A 25 7.07 -12.22 8.79
CA ILE A 25 7.38 -11.32 7.66
C ILE A 25 6.24 -10.30 7.47
N ILE A 26 4.99 -10.75 7.52
CA ILE A 26 3.83 -9.89 7.38
C ILE A 26 3.74 -8.89 8.53
N ALA A 27 3.90 -9.35 9.78
CA ALA A 27 3.89 -8.49 10.95
C ALA A 27 5.00 -7.43 10.91
N LEU A 28 6.23 -7.84 10.56
CA LEU A 28 7.35 -6.92 10.41
C LEU A 28 7.07 -5.85 9.35
N GLY A 29 6.54 -6.24 8.20
CA GLY A 29 6.17 -5.29 7.14
C GLY A 29 5.12 -4.27 7.59
N ILE A 30 4.10 -4.71 8.31
CA ILE A 30 3.07 -3.84 8.89
C ILE A 30 3.73 -2.85 9.87
N ILE A 31 4.56 -3.33 10.79
CA ILE A 31 5.26 -2.48 11.78
C ILE A 31 6.11 -1.41 11.09
N LEU A 32 6.91 -1.78 10.09
CA LEU A 32 7.77 -0.84 9.35
C LEU A 32 6.94 0.26 8.66
N ILE A 33 5.82 -0.11 8.05
CA ILE A 33 4.91 0.85 7.41
C ILE A 33 4.28 1.76 8.46
N TYR A 34 3.80 1.24 9.59
CA TYR A 34 3.21 2.06 10.65
C TYR A 34 4.20 3.06 11.23
N ILE A 35 5.44 2.66 11.51
CA ILE A 35 6.51 3.57 11.97
C ILE A 35 6.68 4.72 10.97
N ARG A 36 6.73 4.41 9.67
CA ARG A 36 6.91 5.42 8.63
C ARG A 36 5.67 6.31 8.45
N VAL A 37 4.47 5.74 8.55
CA VAL A 37 3.20 6.49 8.54
C VAL A 37 3.16 7.47 9.69
N PHE A 38 3.50 7.06 10.90
CA PHE A 38 3.53 7.92 12.08
C PHE A 38 4.48 9.11 11.89
N LYS A 39 5.70 8.85 11.36
CA LYS A 39 6.64 9.91 11.01
C LYS A 39 6.05 10.90 10.00
N ASN A 40 5.41 10.42 8.92
CA ASN A 40 4.81 11.29 7.92
C ASN A 40 3.68 12.16 8.51
N PHE A 41 2.87 11.63 9.44
CA PHE A 41 1.85 12.44 10.13
C PHE A 41 2.48 13.54 10.99
N SER A 42 3.57 13.25 11.70
CA SER A 42 4.31 14.25 12.47
C SER A 42 4.86 15.36 11.56
N ASP A 43 5.48 14.99 10.44
CA ASP A 43 6.02 15.92 9.46
C ASP A 43 4.91 16.79 8.83
N ALA A 44 3.79 16.21 8.45
CA ALA A 44 2.64 16.92 7.87
C ALA A 44 1.98 17.89 8.86
N LYS A 45 1.98 17.56 10.15
CA LYS A 45 1.48 18.45 11.21
C LYS A 45 2.34 19.72 11.29
N ASN A 46 3.66 19.59 11.18
CA ASN A 46 4.61 20.72 11.20
C ASN A 46 4.46 21.62 9.96
N GLN A 47 3.93 21.09 8.84
CA GLN A 47 3.73 21.84 7.59
C GLN A 47 2.32 22.45 7.45
N LYS A 48 1.48 22.40 8.48
CA LYS A 48 0.08 22.84 8.42
C LYS A 48 -0.09 24.27 7.87
N ASN A 49 0.83 25.16 8.17
CA ASN A 49 0.79 26.56 7.73
C ASN A 49 1.31 26.77 6.30
N ASN A 50 1.88 25.75 5.66
CA ASN A 50 2.43 25.83 4.30
C ASN A 50 1.46 25.32 3.22
N LYS A 51 0.20 25.03 3.56
CA LYS A 51 -0.80 24.52 2.61
C LYS A 51 -1.31 25.63 1.70
N LYS A 52 -1.12 25.46 0.39
CA LYS A 52 -1.70 26.31 -0.65
C LYS A 52 -3.15 25.93 -0.95
N LYS A 53 -3.42 24.64 -1.02
CA LYS A 53 -4.74 24.09 -1.30
C LYS A 53 -4.91 22.74 -0.62
N GLU A 54 -6.08 22.52 -0.03
CA GLU A 54 -6.49 21.24 0.52
C GLU A 54 -7.86 20.86 0.00
N VAL A 55 -8.00 19.67 -0.56
CA VAL A 55 -9.26 19.09 -1.01
C VAL A 55 -9.58 17.92 -0.11
N LYS A 56 -10.65 18.01 0.66
CA LYS A 56 -11.14 16.89 1.47
C LYS A 56 -11.56 15.76 0.54
N SER A 57 -11.11 14.56 0.85
CA SER A 57 -11.49 13.34 0.15
C SER A 57 -12.42 12.52 1.04
N ILE A 58 -13.44 11.90 0.44
CA ILE A 58 -14.26 10.88 1.13
C ILE A 58 -13.39 9.72 1.59
N VAL A 59 -12.32 9.44 0.86
CA VAL A 59 -11.33 8.42 1.20
C VAL A 59 -10.21 9.06 2.01
N GLU A 60 -10.46 9.25 3.29
CA GLU A 60 -9.46 9.74 4.25
C GLU A 60 -8.75 8.56 4.93
N THR A 61 -7.70 8.86 5.70
CA THR A 61 -6.96 7.84 6.45
C THR A 61 -7.84 7.07 7.43
N ALA A 62 -8.89 7.69 7.98
CA ALA A 62 -9.82 7.02 8.89
C ALA A 62 -10.60 5.89 8.18
N SER A 63 -11.11 6.13 6.96
CA SER A 63 -11.78 5.10 6.17
C SER A 63 -10.83 3.98 5.74
N MET A 64 -9.58 4.31 5.43
CA MET A 64 -8.55 3.30 5.16
C MET A 64 -8.24 2.45 6.39
N SER A 65 -8.15 3.06 7.58
CA SER A 65 -7.92 2.33 8.83
C SER A 65 -9.07 1.38 9.15
N SER A 66 -10.32 1.81 8.95
CA SER A 66 -11.50 0.95 9.11
C SER A 66 -11.48 -0.23 8.16
N PHE A 67 -11.06 -0.03 6.91
CA PHE A 67 -10.90 -1.11 5.93
C PHE A 67 -9.85 -2.14 6.38
N PHE A 68 -8.70 -1.69 6.92
CA PHE A 68 -7.68 -2.60 7.44
C PHE A 68 -8.15 -3.40 8.65
N ILE A 69 -8.96 -2.78 9.52
CA ILE A 69 -9.60 -3.49 10.64
C ILE A 69 -10.53 -4.59 10.10
N ILE A 70 -11.34 -4.29 9.08
CA ILE A 70 -12.23 -5.29 8.46
C ILE A 70 -11.41 -6.44 7.88
N ILE A 71 -10.34 -6.15 7.11
CA ILE A 71 -9.45 -7.19 6.56
C ILE A 71 -8.86 -8.05 7.69
N TRP A 72 -8.40 -7.42 8.77
CA TRP A 72 -7.85 -8.11 9.92
C TRP A 72 -8.88 -9.05 10.58
N LEU A 73 -10.11 -8.58 10.80
CA LEU A 73 -11.19 -9.38 11.34
C LEU A 73 -11.52 -10.57 10.43
N VAL A 74 -11.63 -10.34 9.12
CA VAL A 74 -11.90 -11.39 8.12
C VAL A 74 -10.85 -12.50 8.17
N VAL A 75 -9.56 -12.12 8.28
CA VAL A 75 -8.45 -13.07 8.38
C VAL A 75 -8.46 -13.82 9.71
N VAL A 76 -8.61 -13.11 10.84
CA VAL A 76 -8.58 -13.71 12.20
C VAL A 76 -9.74 -14.68 12.42
N PHE A 77 -10.94 -14.30 12.01
CA PHE A 77 -12.13 -15.14 12.12
C PHE A 77 -12.25 -16.17 10.99
N LYS A 78 -11.27 -16.23 10.08
CA LYS A 78 -11.25 -17.17 8.95
C LYS A 78 -12.51 -17.15 8.09
N ILE A 79 -13.12 -15.96 7.92
CA ILE A 79 -14.33 -15.79 7.10
C ILE A 79 -13.91 -15.80 5.63
N GLY A 80 -14.49 -16.71 4.82
CA GLY A 80 -14.17 -16.79 3.39
C GLY A 80 -12.82 -17.45 3.11
N THR A 81 -12.49 -18.52 3.83
CA THR A 81 -11.26 -19.28 3.59
C THR A 81 -11.46 -20.36 2.53
N PHE A 82 -10.37 -20.69 1.85
CA PHE A 82 -10.27 -21.85 0.94
C PHE A 82 -8.99 -22.62 1.25
N ASN A 83 -8.90 -23.85 0.79
CA ASN A 83 -7.71 -24.68 1.03
C ASN A 83 -6.92 -24.86 -0.26
N TYR A 84 -5.64 -24.56 -0.22
CA TYR A 84 -4.67 -24.98 -1.19
C TYR A 84 -3.32 -25.28 -0.50
N GLN A 85 -2.50 -26.12 -1.14
CA GLN A 85 -1.15 -26.42 -0.67
C GLN A 85 -0.19 -26.27 -1.83
N ASN A 86 0.41 -25.09 -1.94
CA ASN A 86 1.39 -24.79 -2.98
C ASN A 86 2.46 -23.83 -2.43
N ILE A 87 3.60 -24.38 -2.03
CA ILE A 87 4.71 -23.62 -1.47
C ILE A 87 5.28 -22.58 -2.46
N PHE A 88 5.29 -22.88 -3.76
CA PHE A 88 5.81 -21.94 -4.77
C PHE A 88 4.89 -20.69 -4.86
N LEU A 89 3.59 -20.89 -4.75
CA LEU A 89 2.62 -19.80 -4.75
C LEU A 89 2.78 -18.94 -3.46
N ASP A 90 2.97 -19.56 -2.32
CA ASP A 90 3.23 -18.85 -1.07
C ASP A 90 4.54 -18.03 -1.14
N ILE A 91 5.64 -18.61 -1.65
CA ILE A 91 6.91 -17.92 -1.83
C ILE A 91 6.75 -16.74 -2.80
N PHE A 92 6.04 -16.93 -3.92
CA PHE A 92 5.78 -15.88 -4.89
C PHE A 92 5.01 -14.71 -4.25
N PHE A 93 3.95 -14.98 -3.48
CA PHE A 93 3.17 -13.91 -2.83
C PHE A 93 3.90 -13.27 -1.65
N LEU A 94 4.76 -13.98 -0.94
CA LEU A 94 5.69 -13.38 0.03
C LEU A 94 6.67 -12.41 -0.65
N PHE A 95 7.17 -12.75 -1.83
CA PHE A 95 8.01 -11.87 -2.62
C PHE A 95 7.26 -10.62 -3.09
N ILE A 96 6.01 -10.76 -3.58
CA ILE A 96 5.16 -9.61 -3.94
C ILE A 96 4.88 -8.74 -2.73
N TYR A 97 4.64 -9.34 -1.55
CA TYR A 97 4.45 -8.61 -0.30
C TYR A 97 5.70 -7.79 0.07
N ALA A 98 6.88 -8.38 -0.02
CA ALA A 98 8.15 -7.70 0.24
C ALA A 98 8.39 -6.54 -0.73
N ILE A 99 8.12 -6.73 -2.03
CA ILE A 99 8.14 -5.65 -3.03
C ILE A 99 7.17 -4.54 -2.61
N GLY A 100 5.96 -4.87 -2.16
CA GLY A 100 4.99 -3.91 -1.67
C GLY A 100 5.54 -3.06 -0.52
N ILE A 101 6.20 -3.67 0.47
CA ILE A 101 6.84 -2.94 1.58
C ILE A 101 7.89 -1.97 1.03
N ILE A 102 8.80 -2.44 0.17
CA ILE A 102 9.87 -1.62 -0.43
C ILE A 102 9.27 -0.43 -1.19
N PHE A 103 8.25 -0.66 -2.03
CA PHE A 103 7.57 0.39 -2.79
C PHE A 103 6.88 1.41 -1.87
N ASN A 104 6.27 0.97 -0.77
CA ASN A 104 5.64 1.86 0.19
C ASN A 104 6.68 2.77 0.89
N LEU A 105 7.75 2.17 1.39
CA LEU A 105 8.80 2.90 2.10
C LEU A 105 9.54 3.88 1.17
N LEU A 106 9.92 3.43 -0.03
CA LEU A 106 10.55 4.28 -1.04
C LEU A 106 9.59 5.37 -1.55
N GLY A 107 8.33 5.02 -1.79
CA GLY A 107 7.32 6.00 -2.20
C GLY A 107 7.18 7.14 -1.20
N ARG A 108 7.15 6.82 0.09
CA ARG A 108 7.13 7.83 1.16
C ARG A 108 8.44 8.62 1.25
N HIS A 109 9.57 7.99 0.99
CA HIS A 109 10.87 8.65 0.98
C HIS A 109 10.95 9.68 -0.16
N TYR A 110 10.63 9.28 -1.39
CA TYR A 110 10.66 10.17 -2.55
C TYR A 110 9.62 11.29 -2.49
N LEU A 111 8.43 11.02 -1.92
CA LEU A 111 7.40 12.04 -1.76
C LEU A 111 7.79 13.10 -0.71
N GLY A 112 8.47 12.69 0.35
CA GLY A 112 9.01 13.58 1.38
C GLY A 112 7.96 14.53 1.95
N HIS A 113 8.25 15.82 1.88
CA HIS A 113 7.37 16.90 2.37
C HIS A 113 6.09 17.09 1.55
N ASN A 114 6.02 16.56 0.32
CA ASN A 114 4.81 16.63 -0.51
C ASN A 114 3.68 15.72 0.01
N TRP A 115 3.97 14.83 1.00
CA TRP A 115 2.95 13.93 1.53
C TRP A 115 1.90 14.68 2.37
N GLY A 116 0.64 14.39 2.14
CA GLY A 116 -0.48 14.88 2.93
C GLY A 116 -1.51 13.79 3.23
N ASN A 117 -2.24 13.93 4.36
CA ASN A 117 -3.34 13.02 4.71
C ASN A 117 -4.53 13.16 3.74
N ASN A 118 -4.78 14.40 3.31
CA ASN A 118 -5.76 14.75 2.27
C ASN A 118 -5.05 15.01 0.94
N VAL A 119 -5.80 15.32 -0.11
CA VAL A 119 -5.24 15.84 -1.36
C VAL A 119 -4.76 17.27 -1.11
N VAL A 120 -3.48 17.43 -0.85
CA VAL A 120 -2.87 18.73 -0.48
C VAL A 120 -1.85 19.17 -1.51
N ILE A 121 -1.92 20.45 -1.87
CA ILE A 121 -0.85 21.14 -2.60
C ILE A 121 -0.22 22.14 -1.63
N TYR A 122 1.07 22.00 -1.40
CA TYR A 122 1.86 22.91 -0.58
C TYR A 122 2.42 24.07 -1.44
N ASN A 123 2.87 25.15 -0.81
CA ASN A 123 3.46 26.29 -1.53
C ASN A 123 4.77 25.92 -2.22
N ASP A 124 5.53 25.02 -1.60
CA ASP A 124 6.81 24.47 -2.07
C ASP A 124 6.67 23.06 -2.68
N HIS A 125 5.45 22.70 -3.12
CA HIS A 125 5.18 21.38 -3.69
C HIS A 125 6.01 21.15 -4.95
N THR A 126 6.76 20.04 -4.99
CA THR A 126 7.61 19.68 -6.12
C THR A 126 7.01 18.50 -6.90
N PHE A 127 7.29 18.47 -8.20
CA PHE A 127 6.87 17.34 -9.03
C PHE A 127 7.79 16.14 -8.84
N VAL A 128 7.22 15.06 -8.29
CA VAL A 128 7.95 13.82 -8.02
C VAL A 128 7.63 12.80 -9.12
N ASN A 129 8.63 12.48 -9.95
CA ASN A 129 8.54 11.50 -11.03
C ASN A 129 9.75 10.57 -11.09
N ASN A 130 10.53 10.48 -10.01
CA ASN A 130 11.76 9.68 -9.91
C ASN A 130 11.57 8.44 -9.01
N GLY A 131 12.59 7.58 -8.94
CA GLY A 131 12.54 6.36 -8.15
C GLY A 131 11.33 5.47 -8.48
N VAL A 132 10.57 5.04 -7.48
CA VAL A 132 9.38 4.19 -7.66
C VAL A 132 8.24 4.89 -8.41
N TYR A 133 8.26 6.23 -8.46
CA TYR A 133 7.31 7.02 -9.26
C TYR A 133 7.57 6.92 -10.77
N LYS A 134 8.76 6.47 -11.21
CA LYS A 134 8.99 6.11 -12.62
C LYS A 134 8.23 4.84 -13.02
N VAL A 135 7.96 3.96 -12.07
CA VAL A 135 7.33 2.66 -12.32
C VAL A 135 5.79 2.79 -12.32
N VAL A 136 5.25 3.43 -11.27
CA VAL A 136 3.81 3.73 -11.14
C VAL A 136 3.61 5.12 -10.56
N ARG A 137 2.51 5.78 -10.92
CA ARG A 137 2.23 7.15 -10.45
C ARG A 137 1.81 7.23 -8.98
N HIS A 138 1.19 6.17 -8.47
CA HIS A 138 0.71 6.10 -7.09
C HIS A 138 1.32 4.89 -6.35
N PRO A 139 2.64 4.90 -6.09
CA PRO A 139 3.32 3.74 -5.49
C PRO A 139 2.82 3.41 -4.10
N LEU A 140 2.34 4.39 -3.32
CA LEU A 140 1.76 4.16 -2.00
C LEU A 140 0.47 3.34 -2.07
N TYR A 141 -0.40 3.64 -3.02
CA TYR A 141 -1.65 2.88 -3.22
C TYR A 141 -1.40 1.53 -3.85
N ALA A 142 -0.56 1.50 -4.89
CA ALA A 142 -0.16 0.27 -5.57
C ALA A 142 0.42 -0.75 -4.60
N SER A 143 1.33 -0.33 -3.73
CA SER A 143 1.98 -1.19 -2.75
C SER A 143 0.97 -1.82 -1.78
N ILE A 144 0.01 -1.05 -1.29
CA ILE A 144 -1.03 -1.56 -0.40
C ILE A 144 -1.94 -2.57 -1.13
N ILE A 145 -2.34 -2.27 -2.37
CA ILE A 145 -3.13 -3.19 -3.20
C ILE A 145 -2.40 -4.54 -3.35
N TRP A 146 -1.10 -4.51 -3.69
CA TRP A 146 -0.30 -5.72 -3.86
C TRP A 146 -0.15 -6.51 -2.56
N MET A 147 0.09 -5.80 -1.43
CA MET A 147 0.20 -6.43 -0.11
C MET A 147 -1.12 -7.08 0.33
N ILE A 148 -2.27 -6.44 0.10
CA ILE A 148 -3.58 -7.03 0.46
C ILE A 148 -3.86 -8.28 -0.39
N TYR A 149 -3.55 -8.29 -1.69
CA TYR A 149 -3.65 -9.50 -2.51
C TYR A 149 -2.75 -10.60 -1.97
N SER A 150 -1.52 -10.27 -1.59
CA SER A 150 -0.59 -11.24 -0.99
C SER A 150 -1.15 -11.82 0.29
N VAL A 151 -1.68 -10.98 1.19
CA VAL A 151 -2.34 -11.43 2.43
C VAL A 151 -3.52 -12.36 2.13
N GLY A 152 -4.36 -12.01 1.14
CA GLY A 152 -5.50 -12.84 0.73
C GLY A 152 -5.08 -14.23 0.28
N VAL A 153 -4.02 -14.35 -0.52
CA VAL A 153 -3.50 -15.64 -0.97
C VAL A 153 -2.79 -16.37 0.17
N LEU A 154 -1.85 -15.72 0.88
CA LEU A 154 -1.06 -16.33 1.95
C LEU A 154 -1.89 -16.86 3.12
N PHE A 155 -3.02 -16.23 3.42
CA PHE A 155 -3.98 -16.70 4.42
C PHE A 155 -5.17 -17.45 3.82
N GLN A 156 -5.09 -17.80 2.52
CA GLN A 156 -6.11 -18.59 1.82
C GLN A 156 -7.51 -18.02 2.01
N ASN A 157 -7.67 -16.72 1.75
CA ASN A 157 -8.90 -15.99 2.03
C ASN A 157 -9.41 -15.25 0.78
N TYR A 158 -10.45 -15.82 0.14
CA TYR A 158 -11.02 -15.22 -1.07
C TYR A 158 -11.78 -13.91 -0.77
N LEU A 159 -12.33 -13.76 0.44
CA LEU A 159 -13.06 -12.54 0.80
C LEU A 159 -12.11 -11.33 0.86
N VAL A 160 -10.88 -11.51 1.35
CA VAL A 160 -9.85 -10.47 1.30
C VAL A 160 -9.55 -10.04 -0.14
N ILE A 161 -9.47 -11.01 -1.07
CA ILE A 161 -9.24 -10.74 -2.50
C ILE A 161 -10.42 -9.97 -3.09
N ILE A 162 -11.66 -10.39 -2.81
CA ILE A 162 -12.88 -9.71 -3.25
C ILE A 162 -12.96 -8.28 -2.71
N LEU A 163 -12.74 -8.09 -1.41
CA LEU A 163 -12.76 -6.77 -0.77
C LEU A 163 -11.67 -5.85 -1.34
N ASN A 164 -10.48 -6.38 -1.63
CA ASN A 164 -9.44 -5.58 -2.29
C ASN A 164 -9.86 -5.15 -3.69
N THR A 165 -10.40 -6.08 -4.49
CA THR A 165 -10.77 -5.84 -5.90
C THR A 165 -11.95 -4.88 -6.02
N PHE A 166 -13.03 -5.12 -5.27
CA PHE A 166 -14.31 -4.43 -5.50
C PHE A 166 -14.56 -3.26 -4.54
N VAL A 167 -13.77 -3.15 -3.46
CA VAL A 167 -13.91 -2.05 -2.50
C VAL A 167 -12.63 -1.19 -2.49
N PHE A 168 -11.47 -1.76 -2.14
CA PHE A 168 -10.26 -0.97 -1.91
C PHE A 168 -9.72 -0.33 -3.20
N ILE A 169 -9.61 -1.09 -4.30
CA ILE A 169 -9.11 -0.56 -5.59
C ILE A 169 -9.99 0.59 -6.12
N PRO A 170 -11.33 0.48 -6.17
CA PRO A 170 -12.19 1.59 -6.56
C PRO A 170 -12.01 2.85 -5.70
N PHE A 171 -11.90 2.71 -4.38
CA PHE A 171 -11.62 3.84 -3.49
C PHE A 171 -10.26 4.47 -3.76
N MET A 172 -9.20 3.66 -3.94
CA MET A 172 -7.87 4.17 -4.27
C MET A 172 -7.83 4.83 -5.65
N TYR A 173 -8.56 4.28 -6.62
CA TYR A 173 -8.69 4.87 -7.95
C TYR A 173 -9.37 6.25 -7.88
N TYR A 174 -10.48 6.35 -7.15
CA TYR A 174 -11.17 7.62 -6.96
C TYR A 174 -10.25 8.67 -6.33
N ARG A 175 -9.55 8.32 -5.23
CA ARG A 175 -8.61 9.21 -4.57
C ARG A 175 -7.46 9.62 -5.48
N ALA A 176 -6.84 8.66 -6.18
CA ALA A 176 -5.78 8.93 -7.14
C ALA A 176 -6.25 9.91 -8.24
N LYS A 177 -7.48 9.77 -8.74
CA LYS A 177 -8.05 10.71 -9.72
C LYS A 177 -8.22 12.13 -9.17
N GLN A 178 -8.62 12.26 -7.91
CA GLN A 178 -8.70 13.57 -7.26
C GLN A 178 -7.30 14.21 -7.14
N GLU A 179 -6.29 13.46 -6.72
CA GLU A 179 -4.90 13.93 -6.65
C GLU A 179 -4.38 14.34 -8.03
N GLU A 180 -4.54 13.49 -9.06
CA GLU A 180 -4.12 13.79 -10.44
C GLU A 180 -4.79 15.05 -11.00
N LYS A 181 -6.06 15.29 -10.67
CA LYS A 181 -6.78 16.49 -11.10
C LYS A 181 -6.13 17.78 -10.58
N GLU A 182 -5.66 17.77 -9.33
CA GLU A 182 -4.99 18.94 -8.76
C GLU A 182 -3.53 19.04 -9.23
N LEU A 183 -2.81 17.92 -9.34
CA LEU A 183 -1.43 17.93 -9.85
C LEU A 183 -1.32 18.42 -11.29
N VAL A 184 -2.26 18.08 -12.17
CA VAL A 184 -2.30 18.57 -13.56
C VAL A 184 -2.47 20.10 -13.64
N LYS A 185 -3.15 20.72 -12.65
CA LYS A 185 -3.31 22.18 -12.60
C LYS A 185 -2.02 22.90 -12.21
N VAL A 186 -1.18 22.25 -11.41
CA VAL A 186 0.05 22.84 -10.87
C VAL A 186 1.25 22.50 -11.73
N PHE A 187 1.33 21.28 -12.24
CA PHE A 187 2.48 20.79 -13.02
C PHE A 187 2.07 20.45 -14.45
N LYS A 188 2.54 21.22 -15.42
CA LYS A 188 2.23 21.01 -16.85
C LYS A 188 2.77 19.65 -17.34
N GLU A 189 3.93 19.26 -16.85
CA GLU A 189 4.63 18.01 -17.17
C GLU A 189 3.87 16.76 -16.70
N TYR A 190 2.95 16.91 -15.75
CA TYR A 190 2.17 15.80 -15.22
C TYR A 190 1.30 15.12 -16.29
N LYS A 191 0.86 15.88 -17.31
CA LYS A 191 0.07 15.32 -18.43
C LYS A 191 0.87 14.29 -19.22
N GLU A 192 2.14 14.61 -19.51
CA GLU A 192 3.03 13.70 -20.26
C GLU A 192 3.46 12.52 -19.40
N TYR A 193 3.80 12.75 -18.13
CA TYR A 193 4.07 11.70 -17.16
C TYR A 193 2.92 10.69 -17.07
N LYS A 194 1.68 11.17 -17.06
CA LYS A 194 0.47 10.34 -17.01
C LYS A 194 0.30 9.46 -18.25
N LYS A 195 0.72 9.92 -19.43
CA LYS A 195 0.69 9.12 -20.66
C LYS A 195 1.68 7.95 -20.60
N ASN A 196 2.84 8.15 -19.96
CA ASN A 196 3.96 7.23 -20.01
C ASN A 196 4.05 6.28 -18.80
N THR A 197 3.41 6.61 -17.68
CA THR A 197 3.49 5.84 -16.43
C THR A 197 2.12 5.31 -16.02
N GLY A 198 2.02 4.05 -15.61
CA GLY A 198 0.79 3.44 -15.14
C GLY A 198 0.34 3.97 -13.77
N MET A 199 -0.93 3.81 -13.41
CA MET A 199 -1.46 4.30 -12.13
C MET A 199 -1.01 3.42 -10.95
N PHE A 200 -1.41 2.15 -10.93
CA PHE A 200 -1.12 1.18 -9.86
C PHE A 200 -0.28 0.00 -10.34
N PHE A 201 -0.22 -0.20 -11.65
CA PHE A 201 0.59 -1.22 -12.29
C PHE A 201 1.50 -0.56 -13.32
N PRO A 202 2.71 -1.11 -13.54
CA PRO A 202 3.61 -0.62 -14.58
C PRO A 202 2.94 -0.61 -15.94
N LYS A 203 3.16 0.44 -16.73
CA LYS A 203 2.68 0.49 -18.10
C LYS A 203 3.62 -0.29 -19.00
N ILE A 204 3.20 -1.46 -19.46
CA ILE A 204 4.02 -2.39 -20.26
C ILE A 204 4.26 -1.83 -21.67
N PHE A 205 3.28 -1.09 -22.23
CA PHE A 205 3.41 -0.49 -23.56
C PHE A 205 3.51 1.03 -23.45
N LYS A 206 4.63 1.62 -23.88
CA LYS A 206 4.69 3.07 -24.16
C LYS A 206 3.73 3.38 -25.32
N SER A 207 2.87 4.35 -25.17
CA SER A 207 2.18 4.90 -26.35
C SER A 207 3.28 5.45 -27.28
N ARG A 208 3.45 4.84 -28.46
CA ARG A 208 4.21 5.51 -29.52
C ARG A 208 3.53 6.85 -29.75
N GLY A 209 4.26 7.94 -29.56
CA GLY A 209 3.78 9.24 -29.98
C GLY A 209 3.49 9.14 -31.48
N VAL A 210 2.27 9.43 -31.85
CA VAL A 210 1.98 9.82 -33.22
C VAL A 210 2.43 11.25 -33.25
N ASP A 211 3.56 11.48 -33.88
CA ASP A 211 4.10 12.81 -34.23
C ASP A 211 3.12 13.52 -35.17
#